data_c56b45919e84000ea23a824abd9d1950
#
_entry.id   c56b45919e84000ea23a824abd9d1950
#
_cell.length_a   1.000
_cell.length_b   1.000
_cell.length_c   1.000
_cell.angle_alpha   90.00
_cell.angle_beta   90.00
_cell.angle_gamma   90.00
#
_symmetry.space_group_name_H-M   'P 1'
#
loop_
_entity.id
_entity.type
_entity.pdbx_description
1 polymer ?
#
loop_
_entity_poly.entity_id
_entity_poly.type
_entity_poly.pdbx_seq_one_letter_code
_entity_poly.pdbx_strand_id
1 'polypeptide(L)'
;MVLDASFLLALLDGEAAAQRFTSVLARGVVPAVTAGEAFYKLHTAAGVDPAQVEDGLLALGVELVDLPVAAARHFPTLKALDTARRDQQRNSGERPVQTLSLGDLCCLGYAAAAGLPVLTGDRHWITLQPLGLGVDVYNFRDPTNTP
;
A
#
# COMPACT_ATOMS: atom_id res chain seq x y z
N MET A 1 10.87 -3.75 1.06
CA MET A 1 9.52 -3.40 1.59
C MET A 1 8.72 -2.77 0.47
N VAL A 2 7.46 -3.17 0.30
CA VAL A 2 6.55 -2.54 -0.67
C VAL A 2 5.95 -1.28 -0.04
N LEU A 3 5.94 -0.18 -0.79
CA LEU A 3 5.40 1.11 -0.35
C LEU A 3 4.05 1.36 -1.05
N ASP A 4 3.01 1.58 -0.25
CA ASP A 4 1.68 1.88 -0.75
C ASP A 4 1.55 3.37 -1.15
N ALA A 5 0.63 3.68 -2.06
CA ALA A 5 0.35 5.04 -2.53
C ALA A 5 0.02 6.00 -1.37
N SER A 6 -0.69 5.53 -0.33
CA SER A 6 -1.02 6.35 0.83
C SER A 6 0.21 6.80 1.62
N PHE A 7 1.25 5.96 1.69
CA PHE A 7 2.52 6.32 2.30
C PHE A 7 3.27 7.34 1.45
N LEU A 8 3.37 7.11 0.14
CA LEU A 8 4.05 8.04 -0.78
C LEU A 8 3.41 9.42 -0.75
N LEU A 9 2.09 9.50 -0.79
CA LEU A 9 1.34 10.75 -0.71
C LEU A 9 1.59 11.47 0.61
N ALA A 10 1.48 10.76 1.75
CA ALA A 10 1.73 11.33 3.06
C ALA A 10 3.17 11.83 3.24
N LEU A 11 4.15 11.13 2.65
CA LEU A 11 5.54 11.53 2.66
C LEU A 11 5.76 12.83 1.88
N LEU A 12 5.20 12.93 0.67
CA LEU A 12 5.31 14.11 -0.19
C LEU A 12 4.53 15.32 0.34
N ASP A 13 3.41 15.08 1.04
CA ASP A 13 2.66 16.10 1.77
C ASP A 13 3.35 16.54 3.08
N GLY A 14 4.48 15.93 3.43
CA GLY A 14 5.24 16.28 4.64
C GLY A 14 4.62 15.78 5.95
N GLU A 15 3.74 14.75 5.90
CA GLU A 15 3.12 14.19 7.10
C GLU A 15 4.19 13.65 8.05
N ALA A 16 4.25 14.17 9.30
CA ALA A 16 5.26 13.82 10.28
C ALA A 16 5.32 12.30 10.57
N ALA A 17 4.19 11.61 10.49
CA ALA A 17 4.12 10.16 10.67
C ALA A 17 4.89 9.43 9.57
N ALA A 18 4.77 9.86 8.30
CA ALA A 18 5.48 9.28 7.16
C ALA A 18 6.97 9.63 7.17
N GLN A 19 7.33 10.85 7.58
CA GLN A 19 8.72 11.31 7.64
C GLN A 19 9.62 10.44 8.53
N ARG A 20 9.05 9.76 9.53
CA ARG A 20 9.80 8.84 10.40
C ARG A 20 10.30 7.59 9.66
N PHE A 21 9.76 7.31 8.49
CA PHE A 21 10.08 6.11 7.69
C PHE A 21 10.93 6.42 6.46
N THR A 22 11.56 7.59 6.37
CA THR A 22 12.42 7.94 5.22
C THR A 22 13.58 6.97 5.01
N SER A 23 14.06 6.31 6.07
CA SER A 23 15.12 5.31 5.98
C SER A 23 14.73 4.05 5.19
N VAL A 24 13.41 3.77 5.03
CA VAL A 24 12.95 2.60 4.25
C VAL A 24 12.96 2.87 2.73
N LEU A 25 13.02 4.14 2.31
CA LEU A 25 12.93 4.53 0.88
C LEU A 25 14.02 3.88 0.04
N ALA A 26 15.26 3.87 0.51
CA ALA A 26 16.41 3.28 -0.20
C ALA A 26 16.29 1.76 -0.45
N ARG A 27 15.29 1.11 0.16
CA ARG A 27 14.93 -0.31 -0.05
C ARG A 27 13.45 -0.47 -0.37
N GLY A 28 12.81 0.64 -0.70
CA GLY A 28 11.41 0.70 -1.03
C GLY A 28 11.15 0.23 -2.45
N VAL A 29 10.11 -0.57 -2.63
CA VAL A 29 9.66 -1.05 -3.94
C VAL A 29 8.24 -0.56 -4.15
N VAL A 30 7.95 0.02 -5.30
CA VAL A 30 6.63 0.55 -5.66
C VAL A 30 6.18 -0.09 -6.98
N PRO A 31 5.11 -0.90 -6.97
CA PRO A 31 4.54 -1.42 -8.20
C PRO A 31 4.01 -0.29 -9.09
N ALA A 32 4.13 -0.42 -10.41
CA ALA A 32 3.74 0.59 -11.40
C ALA A 32 2.30 1.09 -11.23
N VAL A 33 1.36 0.21 -10.86
CA VAL A 33 -0.03 0.59 -10.59
C VAL A 33 -0.13 1.51 -9.36
N THR A 34 0.62 1.20 -8.30
CA THR A 34 0.70 2.02 -7.08
C THR A 34 1.36 3.37 -7.35
N ALA A 35 2.43 3.39 -8.16
CA ALA A 35 3.05 4.63 -8.62
C ALA A 35 2.06 5.48 -9.42
N GLY A 36 1.34 4.87 -10.36
CA GLY A 36 0.32 5.54 -11.17
C GLY A 36 -0.80 6.16 -10.33
N GLU A 37 -1.22 5.51 -9.23
CA GLU A 37 -2.18 6.08 -8.30
C GLU A 37 -1.62 7.34 -7.60
N ALA A 38 -0.38 7.29 -7.14
CA ALA A 38 0.28 8.44 -6.52
C ALA A 38 0.45 9.59 -7.52
N PHE A 39 0.89 9.29 -8.74
CA PHE A 39 1.02 10.28 -9.82
C PHE A 39 -0.30 10.96 -10.15
N TYR A 40 -1.36 10.18 -10.33
CA TYR A 40 -2.70 10.69 -10.61
C TYR A 40 -3.19 11.63 -9.49
N LYS A 41 -3.07 11.22 -8.24
CA LYS A 41 -3.53 12.01 -7.09
C LYS A 41 -2.75 13.32 -6.95
N LEU A 42 -1.42 13.30 -7.06
CA LEU A 42 -0.58 14.49 -6.98
C LEU A 42 -0.83 15.45 -8.15
N HIS A 43 -0.98 14.92 -9.35
CA HIS A 43 -1.33 15.74 -10.52
C HIS A 43 -2.68 16.43 -10.34
N THR A 44 -3.71 15.66 -9.90
CA THR A 44 -5.06 16.20 -9.72
C THR A 44 -5.15 17.21 -8.59
N ALA A 45 -4.46 16.96 -7.48
CA ALA A 45 -4.52 17.83 -6.30
C ALA A 45 -3.66 19.10 -6.43
N ALA A 46 -2.48 19.00 -7.04
CA ALA A 46 -1.47 20.05 -7.02
C ALA A 46 -0.84 20.37 -8.40
N GLY A 47 -1.30 19.72 -9.47
CA GLY A 47 -0.75 19.93 -10.81
C GLY A 47 0.68 19.43 -10.98
N VAL A 48 1.18 18.57 -10.11
CA VAL A 48 2.54 18.06 -10.18
C VAL A 48 2.71 17.19 -11.42
N ASP A 49 3.81 17.37 -12.14
CA ASP A 49 4.15 16.53 -13.30
C ASP A 49 4.50 15.11 -12.83
N PRO A 50 3.85 14.06 -13.34
CA PRO A 50 4.19 12.68 -13.03
C PRO A 50 5.67 12.34 -13.19
N ALA A 51 6.34 12.87 -14.21
CA ALA A 51 7.77 12.64 -14.44
C ALA A 51 8.63 13.21 -13.32
N GLN A 52 8.25 14.35 -12.73
CA GLN A 52 8.95 14.92 -11.57
C GLN A 52 8.80 14.05 -10.32
N VAL A 53 7.63 13.43 -10.13
CA VAL A 53 7.40 12.51 -9.01
C VAL A 53 8.23 11.25 -9.19
N GLU A 54 8.26 10.69 -10.41
CA GLU A 54 9.08 9.53 -10.76
C GLU A 54 10.55 9.79 -10.47
N ASP A 55 11.11 10.87 -11.03
CA ASP A 55 12.50 11.26 -10.82
C ASP A 55 12.82 11.44 -9.32
N GLY A 56 11.90 12.05 -8.57
CA GLY A 56 12.04 12.23 -7.12
C GLY A 56 12.10 10.91 -6.37
N LEU A 57 11.23 9.96 -6.68
CA LEU A 57 11.24 8.63 -6.06
C LEU A 57 12.51 7.86 -6.39
N LEU A 58 12.96 7.88 -7.65
CA LEU A 58 14.22 7.25 -8.07
C LEU A 58 15.43 7.89 -7.37
N ALA A 59 15.47 9.21 -7.22
CA ALA A 59 16.52 9.92 -6.50
C ALA A 59 16.57 9.57 -5.01
N LEU A 60 15.43 9.18 -4.40
CA LEU A 60 15.36 8.67 -3.02
C LEU A 60 15.75 7.19 -2.90
N GLY A 61 16.08 6.53 -4.01
CA GLY A 61 16.47 5.13 -4.05
C GLY A 61 15.30 4.14 -4.07
N VAL A 62 14.07 4.63 -4.33
CA VAL A 62 12.88 3.77 -4.49
C VAL A 62 12.98 3.04 -5.82
N GLU A 63 12.71 1.75 -5.82
CA GLU A 63 12.62 0.94 -7.03
C GLU A 63 11.18 0.91 -7.56
N LEU A 64 10.98 1.36 -8.79
CA LEU A 64 9.71 1.24 -9.50
C LEU A 64 9.71 -0.05 -10.32
N VAL A 65 8.66 -0.88 -10.14
CA VAL A 65 8.63 -2.23 -10.69
C VAL A 65 7.34 -2.52 -11.45
N ASP A 66 7.42 -3.38 -12.45
CA ASP A 66 6.25 -3.92 -13.14
C ASP A 66 5.42 -4.83 -12.23
N LEU A 67 4.13 -4.94 -12.52
CA LEU A 67 3.26 -5.90 -11.84
C LEU A 67 3.35 -7.27 -12.54
N PRO A 68 4.03 -8.27 -11.95
CA PRO A 68 4.13 -9.59 -12.57
C PRO A 68 2.80 -10.35 -12.49
N VAL A 69 2.56 -11.25 -13.43
CA VAL A 69 1.36 -12.13 -13.41
C VAL A 69 1.27 -12.95 -12.11
N ALA A 70 2.42 -13.28 -11.50
CA ALA A 70 2.46 -13.94 -10.20
C ALA A 70 1.72 -13.15 -9.12
N ALA A 71 1.81 -11.83 -9.12
CA ALA A 71 1.07 -10.96 -8.19
C ALA A 71 -0.46 -11.09 -8.38
N ALA A 72 -0.92 -11.11 -9.62
CA ALA A 72 -2.35 -11.22 -9.92
C ALA A 72 -2.97 -12.55 -9.46
N ARG A 73 -2.19 -13.61 -9.33
CA ARG A 73 -2.65 -14.91 -8.81
C ARG A 73 -3.14 -14.84 -7.36
N HIS A 74 -2.70 -13.84 -6.59
CA HIS A 74 -3.14 -13.61 -5.20
C HIS A 74 -4.48 -12.87 -5.09
N PHE A 75 -4.96 -12.21 -6.15
CA PHE A 75 -6.17 -11.39 -6.11
C PHE A 75 -7.42 -12.15 -5.62
N PRO A 76 -7.71 -13.38 -6.08
CA PRO A 76 -8.88 -14.11 -5.58
C PRO A 76 -8.82 -14.36 -4.07
N THR A 77 -7.67 -14.75 -3.55
CA THR A 77 -7.46 -14.99 -2.12
C THR A 77 -7.61 -13.70 -1.32
N LEU A 78 -7.01 -12.61 -1.77
CA LEU A 78 -7.11 -11.30 -1.14
C LEU A 78 -8.57 -10.82 -1.09
N LYS A 79 -9.32 -11.00 -2.17
CA LYS A 79 -10.76 -10.67 -2.21
C LYS A 79 -11.60 -11.55 -1.32
N ALA A 80 -11.27 -12.83 -1.17
CA ALA A 80 -11.95 -13.72 -0.24
C ALA A 80 -11.75 -13.28 1.22
N LEU A 81 -10.53 -12.89 1.59
CA LEU A 81 -10.21 -12.34 2.93
C LEU A 81 -10.96 -11.03 3.19
N ASP A 82 -10.97 -10.12 2.22
CA ASP A 82 -11.71 -8.86 2.29
C ASP A 82 -13.21 -9.11 2.52
N THR A 83 -13.80 -10.05 1.79
CA THR A 83 -15.19 -10.44 1.94
C THR A 83 -15.46 -11.02 3.33
N ALA A 84 -14.62 -11.97 3.78
CA ALA A 84 -14.76 -12.59 5.10
C ALA A 84 -14.68 -11.55 6.23
N ARG A 85 -13.77 -10.57 6.14
CA ARG A 85 -13.67 -9.47 7.11
C ARG A 85 -14.93 -8.62 7.16
N ARG A 86 -15.47 -8.28 6.00
CA ARG A 86 -16.72 -7.48 5.89
C ARG A 86 -17.92 -8.22 6.47
N ASP A 87 -18.00 -9.53 6.26
CA ASP A 87 -19.08 -10.35 6.82
C ASP A 87 -18.96 -10.44 8.35
N GLN A 88 -17.75 -10.57 8.89
CA GLN A 88 -17.52 -10.46 10.33
C GLN A 88 -18.00 -9.11 10.89
N GLN A 89 -17.65 -8.00 10.23
CA GLN A 89 -18.08 -6.66 10.65
C GLN A 89 -19.59 -6.49 10.62
N ARG A 90 -20.27 -6.97 9.59
CA ARG A 90 -21.74 -6.95 9.53
C ARG A 90 -22.36 -7.75 10.67
N ASN A 91 -21.82 -8.92 10.97
CA ASN A 91 -22.33 -9.79 12.00
C ASN A 91 -22.10 -9.24 13.43
N SER A 92 -21.04 -8.43 13.63
CA SER A 92 -20.76 -7.74 14.90
C SER A 92 -21.47 -6.39 15.04
N GLY A 93 -22.22 -5.94 14.02
CA GLY A 93 -22.88 -4.64 14.02
C GLY A 93 -21.92 -3.46 13.77
N GLU A 94 -20.68 -3.74 13.40
CA GLU A 94 -19.70 -2.73 12.99
C GLU A 94 -20.08 -2.19 11.59
N ARG A 95 -19.80 -0.92 11.34
CA ARG A 95 -19.93 -0.39 9.98
C ARG A 95 -18.89 -1.06 9.08
N PRO A 96 -19.31 -1.63 7.92
CA PRO A 96 -18.36 -2.17 6.95
C PRO A 96 -17.37 -1.09 6.52
N VAL A 97 -16.08 -1.37 6.65
CA VAL A 97 -15.01 -0.51 6.17
C VAL A 97 -14.83 -0.72 4.66
N GLN A 98 -13.99 0.10 4.06
CA GLN A 98 -13.64 0.06 2.65
C GLN A 98 -13.32 -1.36 2.16
N THR A 99 -13.58 -1.61 0.89
CA THR A 99 -13.15 -2.84 0.22
C THR A 99 -11.79 -2.62 -0.42
N LEU A 100 -11.01 -3.69 -0.55
CA LEU A 100 -9.78 -3.64 -1.35
C LEU A 100 -10.11 -3.21 -2.79
N SER A 101 -9.55 -2.08 -3.20
CA SER A 101 -9.57 -1.59 -4.58
C SER A 101 -8.67 -2.45 -5.48
N LEU A 102 -8.70 -2.21 -6.78
CA LEU A 102 -7.75 -2.87 -7.69
C LEU A 102 -6.30 -2.45 -7.38
N GLY A 103 -6.07 -1.18 -7.02
CA GLY A 103 -4.76 -0.69 -6.60
C GLY A 103 -4.24 -1.43 -5.37
N ASP A 104 -5.10 -1.61 -4.35
CA ASP A 104 -4.76 -2.38 -3.15
C ASP A 104 -4.40 -3.83 -3.48
N LEU A 105 -5.18 -4.47 -4.37
CA LEU A 105 -4.89 -5.83 -4.83
C LEU A 105 -3.55 -5.93 -5.54
N CYS A 106 -3.20 -4.94 -6.37
CA CYS A 106 -1.91 -4.90 -7.05
C CYS A 106 -0.76 -4.77 -6.05
N CYS A 107 -0.87 -3.87 -5.07
CA CYS A 107 0.15 -3.64 -4.05
C CYS A 107 0.34 -4.87 -3.16
N LEU A 108 -0.74 -5.40 -2.57
CA LEU A 108 -0.71 -6.59 -1.71
C LEU A 108 -0.33 -7.85 -2.49
N GLY A 109 -0.82 -8.01 -3.71
CA GLY A 109 -0.50 -9.14 -4.56
C GLY A 109 0.98 -9.16 -4.95
N TYR A 110 1.57 -7.99 -5.23
CA TYR A 110 3.01 -7.88 -5.45
C TYR A 110 3.80 -8.27 -4.20
N ALA A 111 3.40 -7.72 -3.04
CA ALA A 111 4.04 -8.03 -1.77
C ALA A 111 4.01 -9.54 -1.46
N ALA A 112 2.86 -10.19 -1.64
CA ALA A 112 2.71 -11.63 -1.45
C ALA A 112 3.59 -12.44 -2.41
N ALA A 113 3.65 -12.07 -3.69
CA ALA A 113 4.46 -12.76 -4.68
C ALA A 113 5.97 -12.60 -4.45
N ALA A 114 6.38 -11.43 -3.93
CA ALA A 114 7.78 -11.11 -3.64
C ALA A 114 8.24 -11.53 -2.24
N GLY A 115 7.33 -11.94 -1.35
CA GLY A 115 7.64 -12.25 0.04
C GLY A 115 8.11 -11.02 0.83
N LEU A 116 7.56 -9.84 0.51
CA LEU A 116 7.97 -8.58 1.11
C LEU A 116 6.88 -8.02 2.03
N PRO A 117 7.24 -7.35 3.13
CA PRO A 117 6.29 -6.60 3.93
C PRO A 117 5.83 -5.33 3.20
N VAL A 118 4.69 -4.76 3.65
CA VAL A 118 4.08 -3.55 3.09
C VAL A 118 4.04 -2.44 4.14
N LEU A 119 4.28 -1.20 3.72
CA LEU A 119 4.07 0.01 4.50
C LEU A 119 2.91 0.81 3.89
N THR A 120 1.84 1.03 4.66
CA THR A 120 0.60 1.68 4.23
C THR A 120 0.05 2.63 5.29
N GLY A 121 -0.85 3.52 4.94
CA GLY A 121 -1.70 4.27 5.86
C GLY A 121 -3.10 3.67 6.03
N ASP A 122 -3.42 2.60 5.30
CA ASP A 122 -4.73 1.97 5.34
C ASP A 122 -4.84 0.98 6.50
N ARG A 123 -5.70 1.30 7.47
CA ARG A 123 -5.96 0.44 8.62
C ARG A 123 -6.71 -0.84 8.26
N HIS A 124 -7.43 -0.86 7.14
CA HIS A 124 -8.19 -2.04 6.74
C HIS A 124 -7.24 -3.23 6.47
N TRP A 125 -6.08 -3.00 5.84
CA TRP A 125 -5.14 -4.07 5.54
C TRP A 125 -4.62 -4.79 6.78
N ILE A 126 -4.42 -4.06 7.90
CA ILE A 126 -4.03 -4.68 9.18
C ILE A 126 -5.10 -5.64 9.68
N THR A 127 -6.38 -5.31 9.47
CA THR A 127 -7.49 -6.17 9.93
C THR A 127 -7.58 -7.49 9.16
N LEU A 128 -6.88 -7.62 8.03
CA LEU A 128 -6.81 -8.83 7.23
C LEU A 128 -5.71 -9.79 7.70
N GLN A 129 -4.70 -9.32 8.43
CA GLN A 129 -3.59 -10.16 8.92
C GLN A 129 -4.07 -11.35 9.78
N PRO A 130 -4.97 -11.18 10.77
CA PRO A 130 -5.49 -12.29 11.56
C PRO A 130 -6.28 -13.33 10.74
N LEU A 131 -6.72 -12.97 9.54
CA LEU A 131 -7.46 -13.84 8.62
C LEU A 131 -6.53 -14.62 7.67
N GLY A 132 -5.22 -14.48 7.81
CA GLY A 132 -4.25 -15.20 6.98
C GLY A 132 -3.84 -14.45 5.72
N LEU A 133 -3.66 -13.13 5.80
CA LEU A 133 -3.23 -12.29 4.68
C LEU A 133 -1.91 -12.77 4.03
N GLY A 134 -1.03 -13.39 4.82
CA GLY A 134 0.25 -13.91 4.32
C GLY A 134 1.28 -12.85 3.96
N VAL A 135 1.01 -11.59 4.32
CA VAL A 135 1.89 -10.43 4.13
C VAL A 135 1.93 -9.64 5.43
N ASP A 136 3.11 -9.29 5.89
CA ASP A 136 3.27 -8.39 7.03
C ASP A 136 2.92 -6.97 6.60
N VAL A 137 1.96 -6.35 7.30
CA VAL A 137 1.49 -4.99 7.02
C VAL A 137 1.86 -4.08 8.17
N TYR A 138 2.55 -3.00 7.86
CA TYR A 138 2.90 -1.93 8.80
C TYR A 138 2.13 -0.66 8.46
N ASN A 139 1.52 -0.04 9.47
CA ASN A 139 0.84 1.23 9.30
C ASN A 139 1.69 2.37 9.83
N PHE A 140 2.16 3.25 8.95
CA PHE A 140 3.05 4.34 9.34
C PHE A 140 2.41 5.37 10.29
N ARG A 141 1.06 5.39 10.39
CA ARG A 141 0.32 6.25 11.33
C ARG A 141 0.13 5.61 12.70
N ASP A 142 0.41 4.30 12.83
CA ASP A 142 0.33 3.60 14.11
C ASP A 142 1.72 3.45 14.73
N PRO A 143 2.03 4.15 15.84
CA PRO A 143 3.35 4.08 16.46
C PRO A 143 3.67 2.72 17.07
N THR A 144 2.68 1.85 17.25
CA THR A 144 2.85 0.50 17.81
C THR A 144 3.02 -0.58 16.74
N ASN A 145 2.78 -0.24 15.47
CA ASN A 145 2.86 -1.14 14.32
C ASN A 145 3.97 -0.67 13.36
N THR A 146 5.21 -0.88 13.75
CA THR A 146 6.41 -0.49 12.99
C THR A 146 7.19 -1.72 12.53
N PRO A 147 7.90 -1.63 11.37
CA PRO A 147 8.77 -2.69 10.87
C PRO A 147 9.99 -2.94 11.77
#